data_b5a064afdac5f674f1e028e842b61fa2
#
_entry.id   b5a064afdac5f674f1e028e842b61fa2
#
_cell.length_a   1.000
_cell.length_b   1.000
_cell.length_c   1.000
_cell.angle_alpha   90.00
_cell.angle_beta   90.00
_cell.angle_gamma   90.00
#
_symmetry.space_group_name_H-M   'P 1'
#
loop_
_entity.id
_entity.type
_entity.pdbx_description
1 polymer ?
#
loop_
_entity_poly.entity_id
_entity_poly.type
_entity_poly.pdbx_seq_one_letter_code
_entity_poly.pdbx_strand_id
1 'polypeptide(L)'
;MTKEISRREFFENVGLGAAATTSLLLLRDVAGADQATNVLPTRALGRTGAKVSILAFGCGSRFLMYKDEDSATAILNHAIDLGITYLDTAYAYGDGQSETRVGKVMATRRKDVWLATKIPDRTRDEFLRRLEASLKRLQTDHVDLVHVHSLGQAEDLEKIEAKDGASKA
;
A
#
# COMPACT_ATOMS: atom_id res chain seq x y z
N MET A 1 17.40 37.57 -16.34
CA MET A 1 16.02 37.55 -15.83
C MET A 1 15.30 36.41 -16.57
N THR A 2 15.14 35.28 -15.93
CA THR A 2 14.40 34.14 -16.48
C THR A 2 12.91 34.38 -16.23
N LYS A 3 12.12 34.45 -17.30
CA LYS A 3 10.69 34.67 -17.27
C LYS A 3 10.01 33.36 -16.79
N GLU A 4 9.38 33.39 -15.65
CA GLU A 4 8.56 32.24 -15.18
C GLU A 4 7.34 32.08 -16.09
N ILE A 5 7.18 30.86 -16.65
CA ILE A 5 6.05 30.50 -17.51
C ILE A 5 4.97 29.93 -16.62
N SER A 6 3.75 30.47 -16.69
CA SER A 6 2.60 29.93 -15.96
C SER A 6 2.15 28.58 -16.52
N ARG A 7 1.47 27.75 -15.68
CA ARG A 7 0.91 26.47 -16.14
C ARG A 7 -0.02 26.62 -17.35
N ARG A 8 -0.77 27.69 -17.42
CA ARG A 8 -1.69 27.97 -18.53
C ARG A 8 -0.92 28.28 -19.82
N GLU A 9 0.11 29.13 -19.77
CA GLU A 9 0.99 29.45 -20.92
C GLU A 9 1.75 28.20 -21.41
N PHE A 10 2.10 27.26 -20.50
CA PHE A 10 2.71 26.00 -20.88
C PHE A 10 1.74 25.15 -21.73
N PHE A 11 0.49 25.00 -21.30
CA PHE A 11 -0.51 24.21 -22.04
C PHE A 11 -0.94 24.87 -23.35
N GLU A 12 -1.03 26.20 -23.42
CA GLU A 12 -1.33 26.95 -24.64
C GLU A 12 -0.18 26.82 -25.67
N ASN A 13 1.07 26.83 -25.23
CA ASN A 13 2.22 26.67 -26.11
C ASN A 13 2.45 25.24 -26.62
N VAL A 14 2.04 24.21 -25.83
CA VAL A 14 2.10 22.81 -26.26
C VAL A 14 0.96 22.47 -27.23
N GLY A 15 -0.19 23.14 -27.12
CA GLY A 15 -1.36 22.89 -27.97
C GLY A 15 -1.30 23.48 -29.39
N LEU A 16 -0.44 24.48 -29.65
CA LEU A 16 -0.36 25.19 -30.93
C LEU A 16 0.77 24.70 -31.87
N GLY A 17 1.60 23.75 -31.43
CA GLY A 17 2.74 23.25 -32.22
C GLY A 17 2.47 22.00 -33.06
N ALA A 18 1.27 21.42 -33.06
CA ALA A 18 0.99 20.11 -33.66
C ALA A 18 -0.12 20.12 -34.72
N ALA A 19 -0.20 21.12 -35.54
CA ALA A 19 -1.10 21.11 -36.69
C ALA A 19 -0.32 21.42 -37.96
N ALA A 20 0.12 20.44 -38.64
CA ALA A 20 0.25 20.20 -40.08
C ALA A 20 1.50 19.37 -40.43
N THR A 21 1.24 18.30 -41.16
CA THR A 21 2.18 17.55 -42.03
C THR A 21 3.04 16.43 -41.44
N THR A 22 2.55 15.60 -40.51
CA THR A 22 3.14 14.25 -40.37
C THR A 22 2.13 13.19 -39.84
N SER A 23 0.84 13.39 -40.10
CA SER A 23 -0.23 12.59 -39.52
C SER A 23 -0.45 11.19 -40.14
N LEU A 24 0.32 10.78 -41.14
CA LEU A 24 0.08 9.49 -41.83
C LEU A 24 1.14 8.41 -41.59
N LEU A 25 2.27 8.74 -40.97
CA LEU A 25 3.31 7.74 -40.64
C LEU A 25 3.32 7.34 -39.15
N LEU A 26 2.74 8.14 -38.28
CA LEU A 26 2.65 7.82 -36.84
C LEU A 26 1.45 6.96 -36.46
N LEU A 27 0.49 6.75 -37.36
CA LEU A 27 -0.67 5.85 -37.12
C LEU A 27 -0.32 4.37 -37.26
N ARG A 28 0.86 4.03 -37.75
CA ARG A 28 1.29 2.63 -37.91
C ARG A 28 1.95 2.06 -36.66
N ASP A 29 2.52 2.90 -35.82
CA ASP A 29 3.15 2.47 -34.56
C ASP A 29 2.21 2.44 -33.36
N VAL A 30 1.01 3.05 -33.49
CA VAL A 30 -0.02 3.00 -32.43
C VAL A 30 -0.85 1.69 -32.48
N ALA A 31 -0.85 1.00 -33.62
CA ALA A 31 -1.55 -0.30 -33.79
C ALA A 31 -0.73 -1.49 -33.25
N GLY A 32 0.51 -1.26 -32.84
CA GLY A 32 1.40 -2.23 -32.19
C GLY A 32 1.67 -1.92 -30.72
N ALA A 33 0.86 -1.06 -30.09
CA ALA A 33 0.82 -1.02 -28.65
C ALA A 33 0.31 -2.40 -28.21
N ASP A 34 1.26 -3.30 -27.94
CA ASP A 34 1.03 -4.46 -27.08
C ASP A 34 -0.02 -4.03 -26.05
N GLN A 35 -1.04 -4.85 -25.84
CA GLN A 35 -1.92 -4.67 -24.70
C GLN A 35 -0.98 -4.63 -23.49
N ALA A 36 -0.58 -3.43 -23.12
CA ALA A 36 0.18 -3.20 -21.92
C ALA A 36 -0.63 -3.90 -20.85
N THR A 37 -0.15 -5.03 -20.41
CA THR A 37 -0.71 -5.71 -19.25
C THR A 37 -0.83 -4.62 -18.20
N ASN A 38 -2.04 -4.30 -17.77
CA ASN A 38 -2.36 -3.26 -16.78
C ASN A 38 -1.80 -3.66 -15.40
N VAL A 39 -0.59 -4.18 -15.38
CA VAL A 39 0.12 -4.58 -14.17
C VAL A 39 0.88 -3.36 -13.70
N LEU A 40 0.57 -2.91 -12.49
CA LEU A 40 1.28 -1.82 -11.85
C LEU A 40 2.80 -2.13 -11.80
N PRO A 41 3.66 -1.15 -12.10
CA PRO A 41 5.09 -1.31 -11.94
C PRO A 41 5.45 -1.73 -10.52
N THR A 42 6.45 -2.56 -10.37
CA THR A 42 6.96 -3.01 -9.07
C THR A 42 8.35 -2.46 -8.80
N ARG A 43 8.71 -2.36 -7.52
CA ARG A 43 10.05 -1.97 -7.04
C ARG A 43 10.52 -2.92 -5.95
N ALA A 44 11.83 -3.06 -5.84
CA ALA A 44 12.44 -3.74 -4.69
C ALA A 44 12.14 -2.93 -3.41
N LEU A 45 11.69 -3.61 -2.37
CA LEU A 45 11.45 -3.01 -1.05
C LEU A 45 12.75 -3.00 -0.26
N GLY A 46 13.55 -1.94 -0.45
CA GLY A 46 14.83 -1.78 0.19
C GLY A 46 15.75 -2.98 -0.07
N ARG A 47 16.30 -3.58 1.00
CA ARG A 47 17.21 -4.75 0.97
C ARG A 47 16.51 -6.07 1.30
N THR A 48 15.20 -6.09 1.36
CA THR A 48 14.42 -7.30 1.73
C THR A 48 14.43 -8.38 0.66
N GLY A 49 14.76 -8.02 -0.59
CA GLY A 49 14.62 -8.91 -1.75
C GLY A 49 13.19 -8.99 -2.30
N ALA A 50 12.20 -8.53 -1.57
CA ALA A 50 10.82 -8.51 -2.03
C ALA A 50 10.59 -7.43 -3.10
N LYS A 51 9.70 -7.73 -4.05
CA LYS A 51 9.20 -6.78 -5.04
C LYS A 51 7.74 -6.48 -4.73
N VAL A 52 7.42 -5.21 -4.59
CA VAL A 52 6.06 -4.74 -4.32
C VAL A 52 5.63 -3.72 -5.36
N SER A 53 4.33 -3.55 -5.56
CA SER A 53 3.79 -2.50 -6.43
C SER A 53 4.23 -1.11 -5.95
N ILE A 54 4.43 -0.18 -6.89
CA ILE A 54 4.79 1.21 -6.54
C ILE A 54 3.67 1.96 -5.83
N LEU A 55 2.44 1.45 -5.91
CA LEU A 55 1.29 1.90 -5.13
C LEU A 55 0.97 0.86 -4.07
N ALA A 56 0.68 1.31 -2.86
CA ALA A 56 0.20 0.50 -1.76
C ALA A 56 -1.27 0.82 -1.46
N PHE A 57 -2.02 -0.15 -0.96
CA PHE A 57 -3.38 0.06 -0.48
C PHE A 57 -3.37 0.27 1.04
N GLY A 58 -3.69 1.49 1.48
CA GLY A 58 -3.83 1.83 2.89
C GLY A 58 -5.21 1.44 3.42
N CYS A 59 -5.25 0.50 4.36
CA CYS A 59 -6.49 0.00 4.96
C CYS A 59 -6.94 0.81 6.20
N GLY A 60 -6.53 2.08 6.30
CA GLY A 60 -6.89 2.99 7.39
C GLY A 60 -8.24 3.69 7.20
N SER A 61 -8.29 4.98 7.56
CA SER A 61 -9.54 5.77 7.67
C SER A 61 -10.43 5.69 6.43
N ARG A 62 -9.89 5.79 5.22
CA ARG A 62 -10.68 5.74 3.98
C ARG A 62 -11.30 4.38 3.74
N PHE A 63 -10.56 3.31 4.01
CA PHE A 63 -11.05 1.94 3.91
C PHE A 63 -12.15 1.65 4.96
N LEU A 64 -12.04 2.25 6.14
CA LEU A 64 -13.05 2.13 7.20
C LEU A 64 -14.33 2.92 6.92
N MET A 65 -14.33 3.84 5.95
CA MET A 65 -15.54 4.58 5.54
C MET A 65 -16.54 3.74 4.75
N TYR A 66 -16.16 2.59 4.19
CA TYR A 66 -17.12 1.66 3.59
C TYR A 66 -18.12 1.18 4.65
N LYS A 67 -19.42 1.35 4.35
CA LYS A 67 -20.50 1.08 5.32
C LYS A 67 -20.64 -0.40 5.64
N ASP A 68 -20.42 -1.24 4.65
CA ASP A 68 -20.55 -2.68 4.76
C ASP A 68 -19.24 -3.41 4.40
N GLU A 69 -19.14 -4.64 4.86
CA GLU A 69 -17.95 -5.46 4.67
C GLU A 69 -17.80 -5.94 3.22
N ASP A 70 -18.91 -6.19 2.53
CA ASP A 70 -18.88 -6.70 1.16
C ASP A 70 -18.30 -5.65 0.21
N SER A 71 -18.72 -4.38 0.33
CA SER A 71 -18.12 -3.27 -0.40
C SER A 71 -16.63 -3.10 -0.08
N ALA A 72 -16.25 -3.22 1.19
CA ALA A 72 -14.85 -3.11 1.59
C ALA A 72 -13.98 -4.26 1.02
N THR A 73 -14.48 -5.50 1.06
CA THR A 73 -13.77 -6.65 0.50
C THR A 73 -13.73 -6.61 -1.02
N ALA A 74 -14.79 -6.15 -1.68
CA ALA A 74 -14.85 -6.00 -3.13
C ALA A 74 -13.81 -5.00 -3.64
N ILE A 75 -13.68 -3.81 -3.02
CA ILE A 75 -12.68 -2.82 -3.43
C ILE A 75 -11.26 -3.31 -3.19
N LEU A 76 -11.01 -4.05 -2.12
CA LEU A 76 -9.70 -4.61 -1.84
C LEU A 76 -9.31 -5.69 -2.86
N ASN A 77 -10.24 -6.59 -3.20
CA ASN A 77 -10.03 -7.57 -4.27
C ASN A 77 -9.76 -6.87 -5.61
N HIS A 78 -10.56 -5.87 -5.95
CA HIS A 78 -10.36 -5.09 -7.18
C HIS A 78 -8.99 -4.41 -7.22
N ALA A 79 -8.53 -3.85 -6.10
CA ALA A 79 -7.19 -3.26 -6.01
C ALA A 79 -6.08 -4.28 -6.27
N ILE A 80 -6.21 -5.50 -5.74
CA ILE A 80 -5.26 -6.60 -5.99
C ILE A 80 -5.32 -7.03 -7.46
N ASP A 81 -6.52 -7.10 -8.06
CA ASP A 81 -6.69 -7.45 -9.48
C ASP A 81 -6.08 -6.40 -10.42
N LEU A 82 -6.02 -5.14 -10.00
CA LEU A 82 -5.30 -4.05 -10.69
C LEU A 82 -3.78 -4.09 -10.47
N GLY A 83 -3.25 -5.06 -9.72
CA GLY A 83 -1.82 -5.25 -9.51
C GLY A 83 -1.25 -4.59 -8.26
N ILE A 84 -2.07 -4.13 -7.32
CA ILE A 84 -1.57 -3.72 -6.00
C ILE A 84 -1.18 -4.97 -5.22
N THR A 85 0.10 -5.02 -4.82
CA THR A 85 0.64 -6.14 -4.06
C THR A 85 1.11 -5.75 -2.65
N TYR A 86 0.94 -4.52 -2.22
CA TYR A 86 1.30 -4.07 -0.87
C TYR A 86 0.05 -3.57 -0.15
N LEU A 87 -0.32 -4.24 0.95
CA LEU A 87 -1.43 -3.85 1.82
C LEU A 87 -0.89 -3.39 3.17
N ASP A 88 -1.37 -2.25 3.65
CA ASP A 88 -0.96 -1.65 4.91
C ASP A 88 -2.16 -1.47 5.84
N THR A 89 -2.21 -2.23 6.92
CA THR A 89 -3.21 -2.15 7.99
C THR A 89 -2.57 -1.86 9.35
N ALA A 90 -3.34 -1.91 10.42
CA ALA A 90 -2.85 -1.81 11.80
C ALA A 90 -3.83 -2.42 12.79
N TYR A 91 -3.31 -2.92 13.91
CA TYR A 91 -4.06 -3.44 15.05
C TYR A 91 -5.16 -2.48 15.51
N ALA A 92 -4.85 -1.18 15.58
CA ALA A 92 -5.74 -0.17 16.14
C ALA A 92 -6.72 0.45 15.12
N TYR A 93 -6.64 0.10 13.84
CA TYR A 93 -7.52 0.70 12.84
C TYR A 93 -8.96 0.21 13.00
N GLY A 94 -9.85 1.11 13.49
CA GLY A 94 -11.25 0.80 13.76
C GLY A 94 -11.42 -0.32 14.76
N ASP A 95 -10.62 -0.34 15.83
CA ASP A 95 -10.61 -1.37 16.87
C ASP A 95 -10.49 -2.81 16.31
N GLY A 96 -9.67 -2.96 15.26
CA GLY A 96 -9.43 -4.22 14.59
C GLY A 96 -10.37 -4.51 13.41
N GLN A 97 -11.33 -3.65 13.11
CA GLN A 97 -12.25 -3.81 11.97
C GLN A 97 -11.47 -3.86 10.64
N SER A 98 -10.42 -3.04 10.50
CA SER A 98 -9.58 -3.05 9.30
C SER A 98 -8.95 -4.42 9.09
N GLU A 99 -8.29 -4.98 10.11
CA GLU A 99 -7.67 -6.30 10.01
C GLU A 99 -8.71 -7.41 9.75
N THR A 100 -9.90 -7.32 10.35
CA THR A 100 -10.98 -8.28 10.10
C THR A 100 -11.46 -8.27 8.66
N ARG A 101 -11.62 -7.08 8.07
CA ARG A 101 -11.98 -6.91 6.64
C ARG A 101 -10.89 -7.40 5.70
N VAL A 102 -9.64 -7.05 5.99
CA VAL A 102 -8.47 -7.54 5.24
C VAL A 102 -8.39 -9.06 5.34
N GLY A 103 -8.62 -9.63 6.52
CA GLY A 103 -8.59 -11.07 6.77
C GLY A 103 -9.54 -11.87 5.88
N LYS A 104 -10.74 -11.34 5.60
CA LYS A 104 -11.68 -12.00 4.67
C LYS A 104 -11.10 -12.18 3.27
N VAL A 105 -10.29 -11.23 2.82
CA VAL A 105 -9.59 -11.33 1.52
C VAL A 105 -8.36 -12.22 1.66
N MET A 106 -7.63 -12.13 2.77
CA MET A 106 -6.42 -12.95 2.99
C MET A 106 -6.73 -14.45 3.07
N ALA A 107 -7.92 -14.84 3.50
CA ALA A 107 -8.33 -16.24 3.49
C ALA A 107 -8.13 -16.95 2.13
N THR A 108 -8.15 -16.20 1.04
CA THR A 108 -7.98 -16.74 -0.33
C THR A 108 -6.83 -16.12 -1.11
N ARG A 109 -6.38 -14.93 -0.75
CA ARG A 109 -5.41 -14.14 -1.55
C ARG A 109 -4.12 -13.79 -0.80
N ARG A 110 -3.83 -14.45 0.33
CA ARG A 110 -2.65 -14.14 1.15
C ARG A 110 -1.33 -14.12 0.36
N LYS A 111 -1.15 -15.06 -0.55
CA LYS A 111 0.06 -15.21 -1.36
C LYS A 111 0.21 -14.15 -2.48
N ASP A 112 -0.83 -13.41 -2.77
CA ASP A 112 -0.83 -12.40 -3.84
C ASP A 112 -0.28 -11.06 -3.35
N VAL A 113 -0.06 -10.89 -2.03
CA VAL A 113 0.26 -9.61 -1.44
C VAL A 113 1.40 -9.69 -0.42
N TRP A 114 2.10 -8.59 -0.27
CA TRP A 114 2.96 -8.22 0.85
C TRP A 114 2.08 -7.53 1.89
N LEU A 115 1.88 -8.15 3.03
CA LEU A 115 0.97 -7.69 4.07
C LEU A 115 1.73 -7.07 5.22
N ALA A 116 1.42 -5.80 5.53
CA ALA A 116 1.96 -5.08 6.66
C ALA A 116 0.87 -4.79 7.69
N THR A 117 1.19 -4.95 8.98
CA THR A 117 0.39 -4.46 10.10
C THR A 117 1.24 -3.68 11.09
N LYS A 118 0.62 -3.06 12.10
CA LYS A 118 1.30 -2.22 13.07
C LYS A 118 0.78 -2.50 14.47
N ILE A 119 1.70 -2.68 15.41
CA ILE A 119 1.40 -2.98 16.82
C ILE A 119 1.84 -1.78 17.67
N PRO A 120 0.99 -1.25 18.56
CA PRO A 120 1.30 -0.04 19.32
C PRO A 120 2.14 -0.27 20.58
N ASP A 121 2.30 -1.53 21.01
CA ASP A 121 2.96 -1.82 22.28
C ASP A 121 4.49 -1.69 22.18
N ARG A 122 5.11 -1.38 23.32
CA ARG A 122 6.55 -1.16 23.43
C ARG A 122 7.26 -2.30 24.12
N THR A 123 6.53 -3.14 24.86
CA THR A 123 7.09 -4.33 25.50
C THR A 123 6.93 -5.55 24.61
N ARG A 124 7.87 -6.49 24.72
CA ARG A 124 7.90 -7.72 23.92
C ARG A 124 6.62 -8.55 24.07
N ASP A 125 6.23 -8.84 25.31
CA ASP A 125 5.14 -9.77 25.57
C ASP A 125 3.78 -9.21 25.13
N GLU A 126 3.53 -7.92 25.35
CA GLU A 126 2.31 -7.26 24.87
C GLU A 126 2.31 -7.16 23.35
N PHE A 127 3.44 -6.83 22.73
CA PHE A 127 3.59 -6.77 21.29
C PHE A 127 3.26 -8.13 20.66
N LEU A 128 3.83 -9.22 21.15
CA LEU A 128 3.56 -10.58 20.64
C LEU A 128 2.10 -10.98 20.85
N ARG A 129 1.53 -10.71 22.03
CA ARG A 129 0.12 -11.00 22.32
C ARG A 129 -0.83 -10.28 21.33
N ARG A 130 -0.54 -9.02 21.01
CA ARG A 130 -1.35 -8.27 20.04
C ARG A 130 -1.08 -8.71 18.60
N LEU A 131 0.13 -9.08 18.26
CA LEU A 131 0.46 -9.65 16.96
C LEU A 131 -0.33 -10.95 16.73
N GLU A 132 -0.41 -11.82 17.72
CA GLU A 132 -1.25 -13.03 17.65
C GLU A 132 -2.74 -12.70 17.42
N ALA A 133 -3.26 -11.67 18.10
CA ALA A 133 -4.62 -11.21 17.88
C ALA A 133 -4.81 -10.63 16.47
N SER A 134 -3.81 -9.91 15.93
CA SER A 134 -3.81 -9.43 14.54
C SER A 134 -3.84 -10.59 13.55
N LEU A 135 -2.98 -11.59 13.71
CA LEU A 135 -2.95 -12.77 12.83
C LEU A 135 -4.30 -13.49 12.78
N LYS A 136 -4.97 -13.63 13.94
CA LYS A 136 -6.33 -14.20 14.00
C LYS A 136 -7.35 -13.38 13.21
N ARG A 137 -7.35 -12.04 13.35
CA ARG A 137 -8.24 -11.17 12.58
C ARG A 137 -7.93 -11.18 11.10
N LEU A 138 -6.64 -11.20 10.76
CA LEU A 138 -6.14 -11.26 9.39
C LEU A 138 -6.31 -12.64 8.72
N GLN A 139 -6.74 -13.66 9.48
CA GLN A 139 -6.96 -15.03 9.00
C GLN A 139 -5.73 -15.61 8.27
N THR A 140 -4.55 -15.36 8.83
CA THR A 140 -3.26 -15.81 8.28
C THR A 140 -2.31 -16.20 9.42
N ASP A 141 -1.34 -17.03 9.12
CA ASP A 141 -0.30 -17.48 10.06
C ASP A 141 0.91 -16.53 10.09
N HIS A 142 1.02 -15.61 9.14
CA HIS A 142 2.13 -14.66 9.07
C HIS A 142 1.74 -13.33 8.40
N VAL A 143 2.51 -12.30 8.69
CA VAL A 143 2.59 -11.03 7.94
C VAL A 143 4.02 -10.84 7.44
N ASP A 144 4.19 -10.05 6.38
CA ASP A 144 5.51 -9.82 5.79
C ASP A 144 6.26 -8.69 6.50
N LEU A 145 5.53 -7.79 7.16
CA LEU A 145 6.10 -6.66 7.88
C LEU A 145 5.24 -6.29 9.08
N VAL A 146 5.89 -6.07 10.22
CA VAL A 146 5.27 -5.49 11.41
C VAL A 146 5.98 -4.19 11.77
N HIS A 147 5.22 -3.11 11.90
CA HIS A 147 5.72 -1.85 12.42
C HIS A 147 5.42 -1.71 13.91
N VAL A 148 6.33 -1.10 14.65
CA VAL A 148 5.99 -0.52 15.95
C VAL A 148 5.27 0.80 15.69
N HIS A 149 3.99 0.88 16.07
CA HIS A 149 3.07 1.94 15.65
C HIS A 149 3.25 3.23 16.46
N SER A 150 3.13 4.38 15.76
CA SER A 150 3.02 5.71 16.40
C SER A 150 4.19 6.05 17.33
N LEU A 151 5.42 5.93 16.84
CA LEU A 151 6.59 6.42 17.55
C LEU A 151 6.61 7.94 17.51
N GLY A 152 6.38 8.58 18.66
CA GLY A 152 6.23 10.03 18.73
C GLY A 152 7.19 10.70 19.71
N GLN A 153 7.83 9.93 20.60
CA GLN A 153 8.69 10.44 21.64
C GLN A 153 10.03 9.68 21.66
N ALA A 154 11.10 10.33 22.12
CA ALA A 154 12.41 9.69 22.26
C ALA A 154 12.37 8.48 23.22
N GLU A 155 11.58 8.58 24.28
CA GLU A 155 11.36 7.52 25.27
C GLU A 155 10.72 6.27 24.69
N ASP A 156 10.05 6.37 23.55
CA ASP A 156 9.51 5.20 22.84
C ASP A 156 10.65 4.29 22.35
N LEU A 157 11.74 4.86 21.85
CA LEU A 157 12.91 4.09 21.41
C LEU A 157 13.58 3.38 22.58
N GLU A 158 13.77 4.07 23.71
CA GLU A 158 14.36 3.49 24.92
C GLU A 158 13.55 2.27 25.38
N LYS A 159 12.22 2.37 25.41
CA LYS A 159 11.32 1.25 25.77
C LYS A 159 11.42 0.09 24.79
N ILE A 160 11.46 0.38 23.49
CA ILE A 160 11.53 -0.63 22.43
C ILE A 160 12.85 -1.38 22.46
N GLU A 161 13.95 -0.69 22.76
CA GLU A 161 15.30 -1.25 22.80
C GLU A 161 15.66 -1.89 24.16
N ALA A 162 14.85 -1.68 25.20
CA ALA A 162 15.02 -2.29 26.50
C ALA A 162 15.13 -3.83 26.42
N LYS A 163 15.60 -4.47 27.49
CA LYS A 163 15.80 -5.94 27.54
C LYS A 163 14.51 -6.71 27.27
N ASP A 164 13.39 -6.17 27.68
CA ASP A 164 12.02 -6.67 27.49
C ASP A 164 11.24 -5.87 26.45
N GLY A 165 11.93 -5.08 25.63
CA GLY A 165 11.33 -4.22 24.62
C GLY A 165 10.86 -4.98 23.36
N ALA A 166 9.99 -4.34 22.59
CA ALA A 166 9.40 -4.90 21.40
C ALA A 166 10.41 -5.29 20.31
N SER A 167 11.60 -4.69 20.29
CA SER A 167 12.68 -5.10 19.37
C SER A 167 13.25 -6.50 19.64
N LYS A 168 12.83 -7.16 20.72
CA LYS A 168 13.21 -8.53 21.09
C LYS A 168 12.09 -9.55 20.82
N ALA A 169 10.99 -9.09 20.19
CA ALA A 169 9.82 -9.93 19.86
C ALA A 169 10.08 -10.92 18.71
#